data_1f4c3939ef73f65a1682c6d126c81b59
#
_entry.id   1f4c3939ef73f65a1682c6d126c81b59
#
_cell.length_a   1.000
_cell.length_b   1.000
_cell.length_c   1.000
_cell.angle_alpha   90.00
_cell.angle_beta   90.00
_cell.angle_gamma   90.00
#
_symmetry.space_group_name_H-M   'P 1'
#
loop_
_entity.id
_entity.type
_entity.pdbx_description
1 polymer ?
#
loop_
_entity_poly.entity_id
_entity_poly.type
_entity_poly.pdbx_seq_one_letter_code
_entity_poly.pdbx_strand_id
1 'polypeptide(L)'
;MANLKEVKGRIQSVTSTQQITKAMKMVAAAKLRRAQDRITQMRPYANKLSAIISNVSSSIDQEAIENPYAEVRDEKKVLLVVVSSDRGLCGAFNSNVFK
;
A
#
# COMPACT_ATOMS: atom_id res chain seq x y z
N MET A 1 10.43 -34.99 34.55
CA MET A 1 11.17 -35.29 33.31
C MET A 1 10.19 -35.31 32.16
N ALA A 2 10.43 -34.58 31.08
CA ALA A 2 9.55 -34.58 29.91
C ALA A 2 9.50 -35.98 29.28
N ASN A 3 8.28 -36.50 29.08
CA ASN A 3 8.09 -37.82 28.49
C ASN A 3 8.52 -37.77 27.02
N LEU A 4 9.33 -38.73 26.58
CA LEU A 4 9.85 -38.83 25.20
C LEU A 4 8.73 -38.75 24.15
N LYS A 5 7.55 -39.31 24.45
CA LYS A 5 6.34 -39.28 23.63
C LYS A 5 5.80 -37.87 23.48
N GLU A 6 5.83 -37.06 24.54
CA GLU A 6 5.38 -35.68 24.55
C GLU A 6 6.32 -34.80 23.67
N VAL A 7 7.63 -34.96 23.86
CA VAL A 7 8.63 -34.23 23.05
C VAL A 7 8.47 -34.54 21.56
N LYS A 8 8.28 -35.81 21.20
CA LYS A 8 8.06 -36.23 19.82
C LYS A 8 6.77 -35.61 19.24
N GLY A 9 5.69 -35.56 20.02
CA GLY A 9 4.46 -34.89 19.62
C GLY A 9 4.63 -33.39 19.38
N ARG A 10 5.40 -32.71 20.24
CA ARG A 10 5.72 -31.28 20.09
C ARG A 10 6.55 -31.04 18.83
N ILE A 11 7.55 -31.86 18.54
CA ILE A 11 8.36 -31.74 17.32
C ILE A 11 7.48 -31.86 16.08
N GLN A 12 6.58 -32.85 16.05
CA GLN A 12 5.66 -33.05 14.93
C GLN A 12 4.72 -31.84 14.74
N SER A 13 4.16 -31.32 15.82
CA SER A 13 3.30 -30.14 15.80
C SER A 13 4.03 -28.89 15.28
N VAL A 14 5.25 -28.64 15.76
CA VAL A 14 6.09 -27.52 15.31
C VAL A 14 6.45 -27.66 13.84
N THR A 15 6.81 -28.86 13.39
CA THR A 15 7.14 -29.13 11.98
C THR A 15 5.92 -28.86 11.08
N SER A 16 4.73 -29.31 11.49
CA SER A 16 3.49 -29.02 10.76
C SER A 16 3.21 -27.52 10.67
N THR A 17 3.34 -26.82 11.80
CA THR A 17 3.15 -25.35 11.85
C THR A 17 4.17 -24.61 10.96
N GLN A 18 5.41 -25.08 10.94
CA GLN A 18 6.45 -24.54 10.07
C GLN A 18 6.09 -24.69 8.58
N GLN A 19 5.56 -25.85 8.20
CA GLN A 19 5.12 -26.07 6.80
C GLN A 19 3.97 -25.13 6.40
N ILE A 20 2.98 -24.96 7.30
CA ILE A 20 1.86 -24.04 7.07
C ILE A 20 2.37 -22.61 6.93
N THR A 21 3.25 -22.18 7.83
CA THR A 21 3.83 -20.83 7.80
C THR A 21 4.63 -20.59 6.51
N LYS A 22 5.39 -21.59 6.05
CA LYS A 22 6.12 -21.53 4.78
C LYS A 22 5.18 -21.39 3.58
N ALA A 23 4.06 -22.12 3.58
CA ALA A 23 3.03 -22.00 2.55
C ALA A 23 2.38 -20.61 2.55
N MET A 24 2.02 -20.07 3.72
CA MET A 24 1.48 -18.71 3.87
C MET A 24 2.46 -17.66 3.36
N LYS A 25 3.77 -17.80 3.64
CA LYS A 25 4.81 -16.91 3.12
C LYS A 25 4.85 -16.90 1.59
N MET A 26 4.73 -18.07 0.94
CA MET A 26 4.71 -18.15 -0.52
C MET A 26 3.48 -17.46 -1.11
N VAL A 27 2.30 -17.65 -0.52
CA VAL A 27 1.06 -16.98 -0.97
C VAL A 27 1.17 -15.46 -0.80
N ALA A 28 1.71 -14.99 0.33
CA ALA A 28 1.92 -13.57 0.58
C ALA A 28 2.91 -12.97 -0.42
N ALA A 29 4.02 -13.65 -0.71
CA ALA A 29 4.99 -13.22 -1.70
C ALA A 29 4.39 -13.12 -3.11
N ALA A 30 3.56 -14.08 -3.52
CA ALA A 30 2.87 -14.04 -4.81
C ALA A 30 1.89 -12.86 -4.91
N LYS A 31 1.15 -12.55 -3.84
CA LYS A 31 0.26 -11.39 -3.79
C LYS A 31 1.05 -10.07 -3.85
N LEU A 32 2.15 -9.98 -3.11
CA LEU A 32 3.03 -8.81 -3.12
C LEU A 32 3.59 -8.56 -4.53
N ARG A 33 4.09 -9.59 -5.19
CA ARG A 33 4.62 -9.49 -6.56
C ARG A 33 3.56 -8.94 -7.52
N ARG A 34 2.33 -9.48 -7.49
CA ARG A 34 1.23 -8.97 -8.33
C ARG A 34 0.90 -7.50 -8.06
N ALA A 35 0.96 -7.08 -6.81
CA ALA A 35 0.73 -5.67 -6.46
C ALA A 35 1.87 -4.77 -6.97
N GLN A 36 3.12 -5.22 -6.85
CA GLN A 36 4.29 -4.51 -7.37
C GLN A 36 4.24 -4.38 -8.89
N ASP A 37 3.89 -5.45 -9.61
CA ASP A 37 3.77 -5.43 -11.07
C ASP A 37 2.72 -4.40 -11.52
N ARG A 38 1.56 -4.36 -10.84
CA ARG A 38 0.50 -3.38 -11.13
C ARG A 38 0.97 -1.93 -10.90
N ILE A 39 1.67 -1.68 -9.80
CA ILE A 39 2.20 -0.34 -9.50
C ILE A 39 3.23 0.08 -10.55
N THR A 40 4.12 -0.84 -10.93
CA THR A 40 5.13 -0.57 -11.95
C THR A 40 4.52 -0.23 -13.30
N GLN A 41 3.42 -0.91 -13.67
CA GLN A 41 2.67 -0.61 -14.91
C GLN A 41 1.93 0.73 -14.83
N MET A 42 1.43 1.12 -13.66
CA MET A 42 0.67 2.36 -13.48
C MET A 42 1.56 3.61 -13.37
N ARG A 43 2.79 3.49 -12.88
CA ARG A 43 3.71 4.62 -12.68
C ARG A 43 3.96 5.47 -13.94
N PRO A 44 4.24 4.88 -15.12
CA PRO A 44 4.45 5.68 -16.33
C PRO A 44 3.23 6.53 -16.69
N TYR A 45 2.03 5.98 -16.53
CA TYR A 45 0.78 6.70 -16.77
C TYR A 45 0.63 7.88 -15.78
N ALA A 46 0.80 7.63 -14.49
CA ALA A 46 0.69 8.67 -13.46
C ALA A 46 1.71 9.80 -13.67
N ASN A 47 2.95 9.45 -13.97
CA ASN A 47 4.00 10.43 -14.24
C ASN A 47 3.69 11.27 -15.50
N LYS A 48 3.19 10.63 -16.57
CA LYS A 48 2.82 11.33 -17.81
C LYS A 48 1.62 12.26 -17.59
N LEU A 49 0.62 11.80 -16.85
CA LEU A 49 -0.55 12.61 -16.51
C LEU A 49 -0.14 13.83 -15.66
N SER A 50 0.71 13.65 -14.65
CA SER A 50 1.24 14.75 -13.85
C SER A 50 2.00 15.77 -14.69
N ALA A 51 2.84 15.32 -15.64
CA ALA A 51 3.56 16.20 -16.55
C ALA A 51 2.61 16.98 -17.48
N ILE A 52 1.55 16.33 -17.99
CA ILE A 52 0.54 17.00 -18.83
C ILE A 52 -0.19 18.07 -18.01
N ILE A 53 -0.64 17.74 -16.80
CA ILE A 53 -1.32 18.69 -15.91
C ILE A 53 -0.41 19.90 -15.62
N SER A 54 0.85 19.64 -15.28
CA SER A 54 1.82 20.72 -15.03
C SER A 54 2.02 21.61 -16.25
N ASN A 55 2.19 21.03 -17.44
CA ASN A 55 2.38 21.78 -18.69
C ASN A 55 1.13 22.60 -19.05
N VAL A 56 -0.06 22.01 -18.92
CA VAL A 56 -1.32 22.72 -19.18
C VAL A 56 -1.50 23.87 -18.19
N SER A 57 -1.27 23.62 -16.88
CA SER A 57 -1.39 24.66 -15.86
C SER A 57 -0.39 25.82 -16.06
N SER A 58 0.80 25.54 -16.60
CA SER A 58 1.79 26.57 -16.87
C SER A 58 1.54 27.33 -18.19
N SER A 59 0.80 26.72 -19.13
CA SER A 59 0.50 27.30 -20.45
C SER A 59 -0.77 28.15 -20.47
N ILE A 60 -1.61 28.04 -19.45
CA ILE A 60 -2.84 28.82 -19.34
C ILE A 60 -2.50 30.16 -18.71
N ASP A 61 -2.63 31.25 -19.48
CA ASP A 61 -2.62 32.60 -18.95
C ASP A 61 -3.75 32.74 -17.94
N GLN A 62 -3.41 33.05 -16.69
CA GLN A 62 -4.35 33.11 -15.56
C GLN A 62 -5.47 34.13 -15.77
N GLU A 63 -5.30 35.07 -16.70
CA GLU A 63 -6.29 36.10 -17.03
C GLU A 63 -7.36 35.66 -18.04
N ALA A 64 -7.12 34.59 -18.80
CA ALA A 64 -7.98 34.20 -19.91
C ALA A 64 -9.00 33.12 -19.60
N ILE A 65 -8.77 32.27 -18.57
CA ILE A 65 -9.65 31.15 -18.25
C ILE A 65 -9.76 31.01 -16.72
N GLU A 66 -10.95 31.25 -16.18
CA GLU A 66 -11.27 30.90 -14.78
C GLU A 66 -11.19 29.38 -14.60
N ASN A 67 -10.08 28.89 -14.06
CA ASN A 67 -9.93 27.49 -13.72
C ASN A 67 -10.14 27.31 -12.20
N PRO A 68 -11.30 26.82 -11.75
CA PRO A 68 -11.62 26.68 -10.34
C PRO A 68 -10.73 25.66 -9.60
N TYR A 69 -10.00 24.80 -10.35
CA TYR A 69 -9.09 23.81 -9.79
C TYR A 69 -7.66 24.33 -9.62
N ALA A 70 -7.30 25.43 -10.27
CA ALA A 70 -5.98 26.06 -10.16
C ALA A 70 -5.98 27.33 -9.31
N GLU A 71 -7.14 27.75 -8.81
CA GLU A 71 -7.30 28.92 -7.96
C GLU A 71 -6.58 28.73 -6.61
N VAL A 72 -5.68 29.64 -6.28
CA VAL A 72 -5.02 29.67 -4.97
C VAL A 72 -5.98 30.33 -3.97
N ARG A 73 -6.43 29.52 -3.01
CA ARG A 73 -7.38 29.95 -1.96
C ARG A 73 -6.72 29.87 -0.59
N ASP A 74 -7.21 30.71 0.34
CA ASP A 74 -6.82 30.60 1.75
C ASP A 74 -7.24 29.25 2.32
N GLU A 75 -6.36 28.57 3.05
CA GLU A 75 -6.59 27.29 3.67
C GLU A 75 -7.52 27.39 4.90
N LYS A 76 -8.82 27.55 4.66
CA LYS A 76 -9.84 27.63 5.74
C LYS A 76 -10.43 26.28 6.13
N LYS A 77 -10.50 25.34 5.18
CA LYS A 77 -10.99 23.98 5.41
C LYS A 77 -10.14 23.02 4.62
N VAL A 78 -9.55 22.05 5.29
CA VAL A 78 -8.67 21.03 4.70
C VAL A 78 -9.35 19.67 4.77
N LEU A 79 -9.41 18.96 3.65
CA LEU A 79 -9.85 17.58 3.56
C LEU A 79 -8.62 16.66 3.50
N LEU A 80 -8.45 15.83 4.50
CA LEU A 80 -7.42 14.78 4.52
C LEU A 80 -8.04 13.46 4.04
N VAL A 81 -7.57 12.94 2.92
CA VAL A 81 -7.96 11.62 2.43
C VAL A 81 -6.88 10.61 2.79
N VAL A 82 -7.20 9.72 3.72
CA VAL A 82 -6.27 8.68 4.21
C VAL A 82 -6.65 7.35 3.57
N VAL A 83 -5.67 6.71 2.92
CA VAL A 83 -5.82 5.37 2.34
C VAL A 83 -5.08 4.37 3.20
N SER A 84 -5.80 3.42 3.77
CA SER A 84 -5.28 2.40 4.66
C SER A 84 -5.67 0.99 4.20
N SER A 85 -5.13 -0.04 4.85
CA SER A 85 -5.44 -1.44 4.53
C SER A 85 -6.74 -1.88 5.21
N ASP A 86 -7.63 -2.54 4.47
CA ASP A 86 -8.87 -3.13 5.02
C ASP A 86 -8.61 -4.40 5.82
N ARG A 87 -7.55 -5.14 5.48
CA ARG A 87 -7.24 -6.43 6.09
C ARG A 87 -6.28 -6.28 7.25
N GLY A 88 -6.51 -7.06 8.31
CA GLY A 88 -5.57 -7.24 9.40
C GLY A 88 -4.29 -7.99 8.97
N LEU A 89 -3.43 -8.30 9.93
CA LEU A 89 -2.12 -8.96 9.74
C LEU A 89 -1.11 -8.12 8.94
N CYS A 90 -1.29 -6.81 8.93
CA CYS A 90 -0.39 -5.86 8.29
C CYS A 90 0.64 -5.23 9.25
N GLY A 91 0.79 -5.78 10.45
CA GLY A 91 1.66 -5.22 11.49
C GLY A 91 1.24 -3.81 11.88
N ALA A 92 2.20 -2.92 12.02
CA ALA A 92 1.97 -1.52 12.38
C ALA A 92 1.63 -0.60 11.17
N PHE A 93 1.35 -1.16 10.00
CA PHE A 93 1.13 -0.35 8.78
C PHE A 93 0.05 0.71 8.98
N ASN A 94 -1.17 0.29 9.35
CA ASN A 94 -2.27 1.23 9.54
C ASN A 94 -1.98 2.24 10.65
N SER A 95 -1.42 1.78 11.78
CA SER A 95 -1.06 2.67 12.89
C SER A 95 -0.02 3.73 12.51
N ASN A 96 0.90 3.41 11.61
CA ASN A 96 1.92 4.35 11.14
C ASN A 96 1.37 5.34 10.10
N VAL A 97 0.29 5.00 9.40
CA VAL A 97 -0.39 5.91 8.47
C VAL A 97 -1.19 6.98 9.23
N PHE A 98 -1.71 6.66 10.43
CA PHE A 98 -2.51 7.57 11.25
C PHE A 98 -1.68 8.40 12.25
N LYS A 99 -0.39 8.19 12.34
CA LYS A 99 0.54 9.00 13.16
C LYS A 99 1.13 10.12 12.34
#